data_9bec1940f36ce1f08cc29da7c33c119c
#
_entry.id   9bec1940f36ce1f08cc29da7c33c119c
#
_cell.length_a   1.000
_cell.length_b   1.000
_cell.length_c   1.000
_cell.angle_alpha   90.00
_cell.angle_beta   90.00
_cell.angle_gamma   90.00
#
_symmetry.space_group_name_H-M   'P 1'
#
loop_
_entity.id
_entity.type
_entity.pdbx_description
1 polymer ?
#
loop_
_entity_poly.entity_id
_entity_poly.type
_entity_poly.pdbx_seq_one_letter_code
_entity_poly.pdbx_strand_id
1 'polypeptide(L)'
;MVNHPGGRERLHALGVRHIPLLARGSEYVMGQVIADVAKFVGVQNVREVKLPPDELMRKWLIVLSAGQRYIRQYPAARLDERLIDRRDQSTRHMGYHVFRIGHAFLETAVNGVEDWAAVSMEMPPAAMRSGDDVAAYGETIKTRLIECALCVR
;
A
#
# COMPACT_ATOMS: atom_id res chain seq x y z
N MET A 1 -14.83 12.38 5.64
CA MET A 1 -15.57 11.33 6.39
C MET A 1 -14.90 10.92 7.72
N VAL A 2 -13.58 10.90 7.83
CA VAL A 2 -12.88 10.60 9.09
C VAL A 2 -13.20 11.62 10.21
N ASN A 3 -13.63 12.81 9.83
CA ASN A 3 -13.98 13.90 10.75
C ASN A 3 -15.50 14.06 10.97
N HIS A 4 -16.33 13.13 10.48
CA HIS A 4 -17.78 13.23 10.73
C HIS A 4 -18.05 12.82 12.18
N PRO A 5 -18.73 13.68 12.98
CA PRO A 5 -19.19 13.28 14.31
C PRO A 5 -20.03 12.00 14.20
N GLY A 6 -19.77 11.00 15.01
CA GLY A 6 -20.46 9.71 14.96
C GLY A 6 -19.97 8.71 13.91
N GLY A 7 -18.94 9.04 13.09
CA GLY A 7 -18.41 8.09 12.10
C GLY A 7 -17.73 6.87 12.74
N ARG A 8 -17.08 7.07 13.88
CA ARG A 8 -16.45 5.97 14.65
C ARG A 8 -17.48 5.07 15.32
N GLU A 9 -18.51 5.68 15.92
CA GLU A 9 -19.60 4.96 16.57
C GLU A 9 -20.34 4.08 15.58
N ARG A 10 -20.58 4.58 14.35
CA ARG A 10 -21.18 3.77 13.27
C ARG A 10 -20.31 2.61 12.84
N LEU A 11 -18.99 2.81 12.70
CA LEU A 11 -18.06 1.70 12.41
C LEU A 11 -18.09 0.64 13.51
N HIS A 12 -18.08 1.08 14.77
CA HIS A 12 -18.18 0.18 15.93
C HIS A 12 -19.49 -0.61 15.94
N ALA A 13 -20.62 0.06 15.66
CA ALA A 13 -21.93 -0.57 15.60
C ALA A 13 -22.04 -1.63 14.49
N LEU A 14 -21.26 -1.45 13.39
CA LEU A 14 -21.17 -2.42 12.29
C LEU A 14 -20.11 -3.51 12.55
N GLY A 15 -19.38 -3.47 13.67
CA GLY A 15 -18.28 -4.40 13.96
C GLY A 15 -17.07 -4.27 13.03
N VAL A 16 -16.94 -3.16 12.29
CA VAL A 16 -15.92 -2.97 11.26
C VAL A 16 -14.85 -1.99 11.73
N ARG A 17 -13.58 -2.32 11.48
CA ARG A 17 -12.41 -1.47 11.83
C ARG A 17 -11.73 -0.84 10.61
N HIS A 18 -12.09 -1.27 9.41
CA HIS A 18 -11.42 -0.88 8.18
C HIS A 18 -12.26 0.11 7.37
N ILE A 19 -11.58 1.04 6.70
CA ILE A 19 -12.11 2.01 5.74
C ILE A 19 -11.29 1.93 4.44
N PRO A 20 -11.85 2.32 3.29
CA PRO A 20 -13.19 2.88 3.06
C PRO A 20 -14.29 1.83 3.11
N LEU A 21 -15.48 2.25 3.57
CA LEU A 21 -16.67 1.39 3.53
C LEU A 21 -17.91 2.24 3.21
N LEU A 22 -18.89 1.63 2.53
CA LEU A 22 -20.23 2.17 2.36
C LEU A 22 -21.21 1.38 3.21
N ALA A 23 -22.11 2.08 3.90
CA ALA A 23 -23.14 1.45 4.73
C ALA A 23 -24.53 2.02 4.43
N ARG A 24 -25.54 1.15 4.50
CA ARG A 24 -26.97 1.48 4.41
C ARG A 24 -27.71 0.69 5.49
N GLY A 25 -28.12 1.36 6.56
CA GLY A 25 -28.63 0.69 7.74
C GLY A 25 -27.58 -0.19 8.41
N SER A 26 -27.86 -1.49 8.58
CA SER A 26 -26.94 -2.50 9.10
C SER A 26 -26.12 -3.20 8.02
N GLU A 27 -26.43 -3.00 6.76
CA GLU A 27 -25.67 -3.57 5.64
C GLU A 27 -24.47 -2.70 5.29
N TYR A 28 -23.38 -3.30 4.89
CA TYR A 28 -22.20 -2.58 4.42
C TYR A 28 -21.42 -3.35 3.35
N VAL A 29 -20.61 -2.62 2.60
CA VAL A 29 -19.64 -3.17 1.64
C VAL A 29 -18.31 -2.42 1.77
N MET A 30 -17.21 -3.13 1.61
CA MET A 30 -15.88 -2.50 1.58
C MET A 30 -15.71 -1.72 0.27
N GLY A 31 -15.24 -0.46 0.39
CA GLY A 31 -15.11 0.46 -0.73
C GLY A 31 -13.90 0.24 -1.63
N GLN A 32 -13.16 -0.87 -1.45
CA GLN A 32 -11.94 -1.19 -2.20
C GLN A 32 -12.24 -1.81 -3.57
N VAL A 33 -13.35 -2.52 -3.71
CA VAL A 33 -13.77 -3.17 -4.95
C VAL A 33 -14.96 -2.40 -5.53
N ILE A 34 -14.73 -1.70 -6.65
CA ILE A 34 -15.77 -0.85 -7.26
C ILE A 34 -16.99 -1.65 -7.71
N ALA A 35 -16.80 -2.88 -8.19
CA ALA A 35 -17.89 -3.76 -8.59
C ALA A 35 -18.84 -4.09 -7.42
N ASP A 36 -18.29 -4.35 -6.22
CA ASP A 36 -19.08 -4.63 -5.02
C ASP A 36 -19.83 -3.37 -4.56
N VAL A 37 -19.16 -2.21 -4.62
CA VAL A 37 -19.78 -0.92 -4.33
C VAL A 37 -20.95 -0.64 -5.28
N ALA A 38 -20.74 -0.84 -6.57
CA ALA A 38 -21.78 -0.63 -7.60
C ALA A 38 -22.98 -1.53 -7.36
N LYS A 39 -22.75 -2.82 -7.09
CA LYS A 39 -23.82 -3.78 -6.74
C LYS A 39 -24.59 -3.31 -5.50
N PHE A 40 -23.88 -2.86 -4.47
CA PHE A 40 -24.48 -2.41 -3.22
C PHE A 40 -25.35 -1.16 -3.39
N VAL A 41 -24.96 -0.21 -4.26
CA VAL A 41 -25.73 1.01 -4.53
C VAL A 41 -26.75 0.83 -5.68
N GLY A 42 -26.82 -0.35 -6.30
CA GLY A 42 -27.78 -0.63 -7.38
C GLY A 42 -27.38 -0.06 -8.75
N VAL A 43 -26.10 0.31 -8.93
CA VAL A 43 -25.61 0.78 -10.23
C VAL A 43 -25.30 -0.44 -11.11
N GLN A 44 -25.97 -0.51 -12.26
CA GLN A 44 -25.74 -1.54 -13.26
C GLN A 44 -24.71 -1.09 -14.28
N ASN A 45 -24.05 -2.05 -14.95
CA ASN A 45 -23.11 -1.82 -16.05
C ASN A 45 -21.84 -1.03 -15.67
N VAL A 46 -21.32 -1.21 -14.46
CA VAL A 46 -19.96 -0.74 -14.14
C VAL A 46 -18.96 -1.58 -14.91
N ARG A 47 -18.37 -0.98 -15.91
CA ARG A 47 -17.28 -1.61 -16.67
C ARG A 47 -16.00 -1.58 -15.83
N GLU A 48 -15.67 -2.71 -15.22
CA GLU A 48 -14.39 -2.88 -14.57
C GLU A 48 -13.29 -2.98 -15.65
N VAL A 49 -12.50 -1.93 -15.78
CA VAL A 49 -11.33 -1.96 -16.68
C VAL A 49 -10.20 -2.64 -15.94
N LYS A 50 -10.03 -3.94 -16.15
CA LYS A 50 -8.86 -4.68 -15.67
C LYS A 50 -7.68 -4.34 -16.58
N LEU A 51 -6.65 -3.76 -15.98
CA LEU A 51 -5.40 -3.53 -16.72
C LEU A 51 -4.67 -4.87 -16.91
N PRO A 52 -4.05 -5.08 -18.06
CA PRO A 52 -3.16 -6.23 -18.27
C PRO A 52 -2.02 -6.24 -17.25
N PRO A 53 -1.50 -7.42 -16.88
CA PRO A 53 -0.45 -7.53 -15.84
C PRO A 53 0.82 -6.73 -16.18
N ASP A 54 1.21 -6.65 -17.43
CA ASP A 54 2.36 -5.88 -17.91
C ASP A 54 2.15 -4.37 -17.74
N GLU A 55 0.93 -3.88 -18.00
CA GLU A 55 0.58 -2.48 -17.78
C GLU A 55 0.52 -2.15 -16.28
N LEU A 56 -0.01 -3.04 -15.46
CA LEU A 56 0.02 -2.89 -14.00
C LEU A 56 1.45 -2.83 -13.48
N MET A 57 2.32 -3.75 -13.94
CA MET A 57 3.74 -3.75 -13.58
C MET A 57 4.42 -2.46 -14.00
N ARG A 58 4.22 -1.99 -15.23
CA ARG A 58 4.77 -0.73 -15.71
C ARG A 58 4.34 0.46 -14.83
N LYS A 59 3.06 0.56 -14.48
CA LYS A 59 2.56 1.61 -13.58
C LYS A 59 3.17 1.50 -12.18
N TRP A 60 3.28 0.30 -11.66
CA TRP A 60 3.90 0.07 -10.35
C TRP A 60 5.36 0.51 -10.32
N LEU A 61 6.16 0.15 -11.32
CA LEU A 61 7.56 0.58 -11.44
C LEU A 61 7.71 2.11 -11.54
N ILE A 62 6.76 2.81 -12.19
CA ILE A 62 6.71 4.28 -12.21
C ILE A 62 6.52 4.83 -10.79
N VAL A 63 5.57 4.26 -10.04
CA VAL A 63 5.29 4.68 -8.65
C VAL A 63 6.49 4.43 -7.75
N LEU A 64 7.12 3.26 -7.83
CA LEU A 64 8.32 2.95 -7.05
C LEU A 64 9.48 3.88 -7.40
N SER A 65 9.68 4.19 -8.68
CA SER A 65 10.70 5.14 -9.13
C SER A 65 10.42 6.57 -8.64
N ALA A 66 9.16 6.97 -8.57
CA ALA A 66 8.78 8.23 -7.96
C ALA A 66 9.09 8.23 -6.45
N GLY A 67 8.74 7.16 -5.74
CA GLY A 67 9.07 6.98 -4.32
C GLY A 67 10.57 7.13 -4.04
N GLN A 68 11.42 6.52 -4.87
CA GLN A 68 12.88 6.68 -4.76
C GLN A 68 13.34 8.13 -4.92
N ARG A 69 12.77 8.87 -5.89
CA ARG A 69 13.13 10.28 -6.08
C ARG A 69 12.70 11.13 -4.89
N TYR A 70 11.52 10.90 -4.34
CA TYR A 70 11.01 11.65 -3.21
C TYR A 70 11.81 11.39 -1.93
N ILE A 71 12.11 10.14 -1.61
CA ILE A 71 12.83 9.81 -0.38
C ILE A 71 14.27 10.36 -0.39
N ARG A 72 14.94 10.41 -1.55
CA ARG A 72 16.25 11.04 -1.69
C ARG A 72 16.26 12.54 -1.45
N GLN A 73 15.14 13.21 -1.73
CA GLN A 73 15.03 14.66 -1.51
C GLN A 73 14.74 15.01 -0.04
N TYR A 74 14.38 14.02 0.77
CA TYR A 74 14.03 14.27 2.15
C TYR A 74 15.30 14.43 3.00
N PRO A 75 15.40 15.52 3.81
CA PRO A 75 16.59 15.76 4.62
C PRO A 75 16.88 14.62 5.59
N ALA A 76 18.11 14.12 5.61
CA ALA A 76 18.49 12.98 6.46
C ALA A 76 18.20 13.23 7.95
N ALA A 77 18.43 14.45 8.43
CA ALA A 77 18.16 14.85 9.81
C ALA A 77 16.67 14.77 10.20
N ARG A 78 15.76 14.74 9.21
CA ARG A 78 14.31 14.71 9.43
C ARG A 78 13.66 13.37 9.11
N LEU A 79 14.43 12.39 8.66
CA LEU A 79 13.91 11.06 8.26
C LEU A 79 13.19 10.33 9.38
N ASP A 80 13.59 10.55 10.64
CA ASP A 80 12.99 9.93 11.80
C ASP A 80 11.86 10.78 12.43
N GLU A 81 11.56 11.96 11.85
CA GLU A 81 10.41 12.74 12.28
C GLU A 81 9.10 12.02 11.93
N ARG A 82 8.13 12.14 12.81
CA ARG A 82 6.78 11.62 12.58
C ARG A 82 6.11 12.38 11.44
N LEU A 83 5.56 11.66 10.48
CA LEU A 83 4.78 12.25 9.39
C LEU A 83 3.42 12.79 9.85
N ILE A 84 2.83 12.13 10.83
CA ILE A 84 1.50 12.46 11.36
C ILE A 84 1.54 12.22 12.88
N ASP A 85 1.17 13.24 13.65
CA ASP A 85 1.22 13.21 15.13
C ASP A 85 0.53 12.00 15.78
N ARG A 86 -0.49 11.46 15.11
CA ARG A 86 -1.29 10.33 15.60
C ARG A 86 -0.77 8.95 15.20
N ARG A 87 0.27 8.89 14.38
CA ARG A 87 0.87 7.62 13.92
C ARG A 87 2.33 7.57 14.31
N ASP A 88 2.73 6.48 14.91
CA ASP A 88 4.13 6.23 15.28
C ASP A 88 4.92 5.71 14.07
N GLN A 89 4.87 6.46 12.97
CA GLN A 89 5.55 6.15 11.72
C GLN A 89 6.35 7.37 11.26
N SER A 90 7.66 7.19 11.16
CA SER A 90 8.56 8.18 10.59
C SER A 90 8.51 8.19 9.07
N THR A 91 9.10 9.24 8.48
CA THR A 91 9.30 9.32 7.01
C THR A 91 10.14 8.15 6.50
N ARG A 92 11.18 7.74 7.24
CA ARG A 92 11.99 6.57 6.93
C ARG A 92 11.16 5.29 6.89
N HIS A 93 10.35 5.06 7.92
CA HIS A 93 9.46 3.90 7.98
C HIS A 93 8.48 3.89 6.80
N MET A 94 7.83 5.02 6.51
CA MET A 94 6.89 5.11 5.40
C MET A 94 7.56 4.88 4.04
N GLY A 95 8.72 5.48 3.82
CA GLY A 95 9.50 5.27 2.58
C GLY A 95 9.91 3.81 2.41
N TYR A 96 10.39 3.17 3.47
CA TYR A 96 10.71 1.74 3.47
C TYR A 96 9.49 0.88 3.20
N HIS A 97 8.36 1.16 3.86
CA HIS A 97 7.11 0.42 3.71
C HIS A 97 6.59 0.39 2.27
N VAL A 98 6.72 1.50 1.53
CA VAL A 98 6.34 1.54 0.10
C VAL A 98 7.04 0.45 -0.71
N PHE A 99 8.34 0.23 -0.48
CA PHE A 99 9.09 -0.82 -1.17
C PHE A 99 8.87 -2.19 -0.54
N ARG A 100 8.61 -2.25 0.77
CA ARG A 100 8.29 -3.48 1.49
C ARG A 100 7.02 -4.17 0.97
N ILE A 101 6.04 -3.42 0.50
CA ILE A 101 4.86 -3.97 -0.20
C ILE A 101 5.29 -4.77 -1.43
N GLY A 102 6.23 -4.25 -2.22
CA GLY A 102 6.79 -4.97 -3.37
C GLY A 102 7.57 -6.24 -2.97
N HIS A 103 8.32 -6.17 -1.87
CA HIS A 103 8.99 -7.33 -1.30
C HIS A 103 7.97 -8.40 -0.87
N ALA A 104 6.95 -8.01 -0.10
CA ALA A 104 5.92 -8.93 0.37
C ALA A 104 5.19 -9.62 -0.79
N PHE A 105 4.91 -8.89 -1.88
CA PHE A 105 4.39 -9.48 -3.10
C PHE A 105 5.33 -10.56 -3.67
N LEU A 106 6.64 -10.28 -3.76
CA LEU A 106 7.62 -11.25 -4.24
C LEU A 106 7.71 -12.48 -3.34
N GLU A 107 7.70 -12.29 -2.01
CA GLU A 107 7.72 -13.42 -1.07
C GLU A 107 6.47 -14.31 -1.21
N THR A 108 5.30 -13.70 -1.42
CA THR A 108 4.06 -14.46 -1.68
C THR A 108 4.10 -15.15 -3.04
N ALA A 109 4.49 -14.43 -4.11
CA ALA A 109 4.40 -14.93 -5.48
C ALA A 109 5.48 -15.98 -5.80
N VAL A 110 6.69 -15.85 -5.23
CA VAL A 110 7.85 -16.71 -5.53
C VAL A 110 8.05 -17.77 -4.45
N ASN A 111 7.95 -17.39 -3.17
CA ASN A 111 8.28 -18.24 -2.04
C ASN A 111 7.05 -18.82 -1.33
N GLY A 112 5.83 -18.47 -1.77
CA GLY A 112 4.58 -18.99 -1.21
C GLY A 112 4.29 -18.52 0.22
N VAL A 113 4.82 -17.37 0.64
CA VAL A 113 4.56 -16.83 1.98
C VAL A 113 3.10 -16.40 2.09
N GLU A 114 2.37 -17.00 3.02
CA GLU A 114 0.93 -16.72 3.21
C GLU A 114 0.67 -15.40 3.94
N ASP A 115 1.46 -15.08 4.97
CA ASP A 115 1.32 -13.85 5.74
C ASP A 115 2.12 -12.69 5.13
N TRP A 116 1.66 -12.22 3.97
CA TRP A 116 2.24 -11.05 3.31
C TRP A 116 2.16 -9.78 4.17
N ALA A 117 1.18 -9.69 5.08
CA ALA A 117 1.00 -8.52 5.93
C ALA A 117 2.14 -8.40 6.94
N ALA A 118 2.53 -9.50 7.58
CA ALA A 118 3.70 -9.53 8.47
C ALA A 118 4.97 -9.08 7.73
N VAL A 119 5.20 -9.59 6.52
CA VAL A 119 6.35 -9.20 5.69
C VAL A 119 6.32 -7.70 5.36
N SER A 120 5.17 -7.17 4.95
CA SER A 120 5.04 -5.76 4.54
C SER A 120 5.18 -4.76 5.70
N MET A 121 4.90 -5.20 6.92
CA MET A 121 4.91 -4.35 8.12
C MET A 121 6.24 -4.38 8.89
N GLU A 122 7.25 -5.08 8.39
CA GLU A 122 8.57 -5.05 9.01
C GLU A 122 9.16 -3.64 9.07
N MET A 123 9.86 -3.39 10.17
CA MET A 123 10.56 -2.11 10.39
C MET A 123 11.81 -2.01 9.52
N PRO A 124 12.20 -0.79 9.11
CA PRO A 124 13.44 -0.58 8.39
C PRO A 124 14.64 -1.02 9.25
N PRO A 125 15.63 -1.70 8.66
CA PRO A 125 16.87 -2.06 9.35
C PRO A 125 17.56 -0.84 9.97
N ALA A 126 18.18 -1.00 11.13
CA ALA A 126 18.89 0.09 11.83
C ALA A 126 20.06 0.67 10.99
N ALA A 127 20.62 -0.10 10.08
CA ALA A 127 21.67 0.35 9.16
C ALA A 127 21.15 1.31 8.07
N MET A 128 19.85 1.33 7.80
CA MET A 128 19.23 2.19 6.79
C MET A 128 18.99 3.58 7.37
N ARG A 129 19.95 4.49 7.19
CA ARG A 129 20.01 5.80 7.89
C ARG A 129 19.73 7.00 7.00
N SER A 130 19.70 6.82 5.69
CA SER A 130 19.53 7.90 4.72
C SER A 130 18.41 7.61 3.73
N GLY A 131 17.93 8.64 3.04
CA GLY A 131 17.02 8.50 1.91
C GLY A 131 17.64 7.68 0.77
N ASP A 132 18.96 7.75 0.61
CA ASP A 132 19.68 6.94 -0.38
C ASP A 132 19.67 5.45 -0.02
N ASP A 133 19.79 5.09 1.26
CA ASP A 133 19.69 3.68 1.70
C ASP A 133 18.29 3.12 1.41
N VAL A 134 17.25 3.88 1.71
CA VAL A 134 15.86 3.49 1.42
C VAL A 134 15.64 3.37 -0.09
N ALA A 135 16.19 4.30 -0.88
CA ALA A 135 16.05 4.28 -2.32
C ALA A 135 16.85 3.13 -2.97
N ALA A 136 18.03 2.78 -2.42
CA ALA A 136 18.81 1.64 -2.88
C ALA A 136 18.07 0.31 -2.62
N TYR A 137 17.45 0.17 -1.46
CA TYR A 137 16.55 -0.96 -1.20
C TYR A 137 15.41 -1.01 -2.22
N GLY A 138 14.79 0.15 -2.51
CA GLY A 138 13.75 0.24 -3.54
C GLY A 138 14.23 -0.21 -4.93
N GLU A 139 15.50 0.06 -5.30
CA GLU A 139 16.07 -0.41 -6.57
C GLU A 139 16.19 -1.93 -6.59
N THR A 140 16.66 -2.54 -5.52
CA THR A 140 16.72 -4.00 -5.39
C THR A 140 15.34 -4.64 -5.59
N ILE A 141 14.29 -4.06 -4.98
CA ILE A 141 12.93 -4.57 -5.13
C ILE A 141 12.43 -4.42 -6.57
N LYS A 142 12.67 -3.28 -7.22
CA LYS A 142 12.28 -3.06 -8.63
C LYS A 142 12.94 -4.08 -9.56
N THR A 143 14.23 -4.33 -9.38
CA THR A 143 14.98 -5.33 -10.16
C THR A 143 14.34 -6.71 -10.02
N ARG A 144 14.11 -7.16 -8.79
CA ARG A 144 13.45 -8.45 -8.52
C ARG A 144 12.03 -8.54 -9.10
N LEU A 145 11.26 -7.45 -9.08
CA LEU A 145 9.93 -7.41 -9.69
C LEU A 145 9.99 -7.56 -11.21
N ILE A 146 10.97 -6.94 -11.87
CA ILE A 146 11.19 -7.08 -13.32
C ILE A 146 11.58 -8.52 -13.66
N GLU A 147 12.51 -9.10 -12.90
CA GLU A 147 12.94 -10.49 -13.10
C GLU A 147 11.77 -11.48 -12.93
N CYS A 148 10.96 -11.30 -11.87
CA CYS A 148 9.77 -12.11 -11.62
C CYS A 148 8.77 -12.01 -12.80
N ALA A 149 8.53 -10.81 -13.32
CA ALA A 149 7.61 -10.60 -14.44
C ALA A 149 8.10 -11.23 -15.74
N LEU A 150 9.41 -11.39 -15.92
CA LEU A 150 10.01 -12.06 -17.09
C LEU A 150 9.91 -13.59 -17.00
N CYS A 151 9.92 -14.15 -15.79
CA CYS A 151 9.82 -15.59 -15.56
C CYS A 151 8.39 -16.17 -15.70
N VAL A 152 7.38 -15.32 -15.68
CA VAL A 152 5.95 -15.73 -15.75
C VAL A 152 5.40 -15.68 -17.19
N ARG A 153 6.21 -15.32 -18.17
CA ARG A 153 5.88 -15.37 -19.60
C ARG A 153 6.29 -16.72 -20.18
#